data_a0b49590a131091d981d69572e4dd6c5
#
_entry.id   a0b49590a131091d981d69572e4dd6c5
#
_cell.length_a   1.000
_cell.length_b   1.000
_cell.length_c   1.000
_cell.angle_alpha   90.00
_cell.angle_beta   90.00
_cell.angle_gamma   90.00
#
_symmetry.space_group_name_H-M   'P 1'
#
loop_
_entity.id
_entity.type
_entity.pdbx_description
1 polymer ?
#
loop_
_entity_poly.entity_id
_entity_poly.type
_entity_poly.pdbx_seq_one_letter_code
_entity_poly.pdbx_strand_id
1 'polypeptide(L)'
;VSGSLGSSTRDHRVNIQLLGEEYLVERIGMDGDLDKMKETIARLDGKVDAIGLGGITALFPVGGKTYLLRSARPLLEITKQTPVVDGTGWKKVLERQVILDLDREGIVPVRGKKALLTVAFDRYSMAQAFAELGCDLRCGDLIFSFGFPCLLKGFPVFHRVARAWAPAVCLLPF
;
A
#
# COMPACT_ATOMS: atom_id res chain seq x y z
N VAL A 1 -10.28 -13.90 0.12
CA VAL A 1 -9.55 -14.19 1.37
C VAL A 1 -8.35 -13.25 1.47
N SER A 2 -8.02 -12.74 2.68
CA SER A 2 -6.80 -11.97 2.95
C SER A 2 -5.80 -12.81 3.73
N GLY A 3 -4.68 -13.19 3.11
CA GLY A 3 -3.51 -13.72 3.79
C GLY A 3 -2.67 -12.57 4.33
N SER A 4 -2.42 -12.49 5.65
CA SER A 4 -1.75 -11.38 6.30
C SER A 4 -0.54 -11.84 7.10
N LEU A 5 0.61 -11.15 6.96
CA LEU A 5 1.77 -11.37 7.85
C LEU A 5 1.49 -10.97 9.31
N GLY A 6 0.42 -10.21 9.57
CA GLY A 6 0.06 -9.82 10.92
C GLY A 6 -0.46 -11.00 11.78
N SER A 7 -0.72 -10.69 13.07
CA SER A 7 -1.12 -11.68 14.06
C SER A 7 -2.41 -12.44 13.70
N SER A 8 -2.41 -13.75 13.92
CA SER A 8 -3.56 -14.65 13.80
C SER A 8 -4.65 -14.36 14.83
N THR A 9 -4.33 -13.68 15.94
CA THR A 9 -5.33 -13.28 16.94
C THR A 9 -6.38 -12.30 16.39
N ARG A 10 -6.13 -11.70 15.20
CA ARG A 10 -7.06 -10.83 14.50
C ARG A 10 -7.80 -11.51 13.35
N ASP A 11 -7.73 -12.82 13.27
CA ASP A 11 -8.44 -13.58 12.24
C ASP A 11 -9.95 -13.48 12.47
N HIS A 12 -10.64 -13.28 11.37
CA HIS A 12 -12.10 -13.20 11.38
C HIS A 12 -12.65 -13.60 10.01
N ARG A 13 -13.92 -13.94 10.01
CA ARG A 13 -14.69 -14.31 8.83
C ARG A 13 -16.06 -13.65 8.90
N VAL A 14 -16.48 -13.00 7.83
CA VAL A 14 -17.73 -12.23 7.78
C VAL A 14 -18.36 -12.32 6.39
N ASN A 15 -19.67 -12.43 6.34
CA ASN A 15 -20.45 -12.24 5.13
C ASN A 15 -20.80 -10.76 5.00
N ILE A 16 -20.59 -10.19 3.83
CA ILE A 16 -20.94 -8.81 3.52
C ILE A 16 -21.81 -8.76 2.26
N GLN A 17 -22.72 -7.79 2.21
CA GLN A 17 -23.46 -7.44 1.00
C GLN A 17 -22.78 -6.27 0.32
N LEU A 18 -22.38 -6.44 -0.93
CA LEU A 18 -21.74 -5.39 -1.72
C LEU A 18 -22.26 -5.43 -3.16
N LEU A 19 -22.74 -4.28 -3.66
CA LEU A 19 -23.28 -4.14 -5.02
C LEU A 19 -24.41 -5.14 -5.36
N GLY A 20 -25.17 -5.58 -4.36
CA GLY A 20 -26.28 -6.54 -4.52
C GLY A 20 -25.86 -8.01 -4.48
N GLU A 21 -24.60 -8.30 -4.29
CA GLU A 21 -24.07 -9.66 -4.17
C GLU A 21 -23.55 -9.94 -2.75
N GLU A 22 -23.58 -11.21 -2.33
CA GLU A 22 -23.03 -11.65 -1.07
C GLU A 22 -21.59 -12.12 -1.23
N TYR A 23 -20.71 -11.61 -0.38
CA TYR A 23 -19.29 -11.97 -0.35
C TYR A 23 -18.90 -12.50 1.02
N LEU A 24 -18.15 -13.59 1.01
CA LEU A 24 -17.47 -14.09 2.19
C LEU A 24 -16.06 -13.51 2.26
N VAL A 25 -15.81 -12.65 3.25
CA VAL A 25 -14.49 -12.07 3.50
C VAL A 25 -13.86 -12.78 4.69
N GLU A 26 -12.67 -13.34 4.48
CA GLU A 26 -11.90 -14.03 5.51
C GLU A 26 -10.49 -13.47 5.60
N ARG A 27 -9.99 -13.28 6.82
CA ARG A 27 -8.61 -12.92 7.12
C ARG A 27 -7.91 -14.06 7.84
N ILE A 28 -6.72 -14.41 7.37
CA ILE A 28 -5.84 -15.45 7.93
C ILE A 28 -4.48 -14.83 8.24
N GLY A 29 -4.15 -14.72 9.53
CA GLY A 29 -2.87 -14.20 10.01
C GLY A 29 -1.79 -15.28 10.02
N MET A 30 -0.56 -14.88 9.67
CA MET A 30 0.60 -15.77 9.57
C MET A 30 1.62 -15.55 10.67
N ASP A 31 1.38 -14.61 11.59
CA ASP A 31 2.27 -14.31 12.73
C ASP A 31 3.72 -14.01 12.32
N GLY A 32 3.92 -13.37 11.16
CA GLY A 32 5.23 -13.06 10.61
C GLY A 32 5.87 -14.16 9.75
N ASP A 33 5.22 -15.32 9.63
CA ASP A 33 5.76 -16.49 8.90
C ASP A 33 5.45 -16.40 7.40
N LEU A 34 6.48 -16.13 6.59
CA LEU A 34 6.39 -16.04 5.13
C LEU A 34 6.18 -17.38 4.44
N ASP A 35 6.71 -18.46 4.99
CA ASP A 35 6.57 -19.76 4.36
C ASP A 35 5.16 -20.31 4.58
N LYS A 36 4.62 -20.14 5.78
CA LYS A 36 3.19 -20.38 6.07
C LYS A 36 2.29 -19.55 5.14
N MET A 37 2.68 -18.32 4.82
CA MET A 37 1.94 -17.49 3.88
C MET A 37 1.95 -18.06 2.47
N LYS A 38 3.12 -18.47 1.95
CA LYS A 38 3.25 -19.10 0.62
C LYS A 38 2.40 -20.37 0.53
N GLU A 39 2.50 -21.25 1.53
CA GLU A 39 1.71 -22.49 1.60
C GLU A 39 0.21 -22.20 1.61
N THR A 40 -0.22 -21.21 2.38
CA THR A 40 -1.63 -20.82 2.45
C THR A 40 -2.14 -20.28 1.13
N ILE A 41 -1.36 -19.40 0.45
CA ILE A 41 -1.71 -18.87 -0.87
C ILE A 41 -1.81 -20.01 -1.88
N ALA A 42 -0.84 -20.93 -1.92
CA ALA A 42 -0.86 -22.08 -2.82
C ALA A 42 -2.09 -23.01 -2.58
N ARG A 43 -2.46 -23.20 -1.32
CA ARG A 43 -3.61 -24.03 -0.94
C ARG A 43 -4.94 -23.39 -1.35
N LEU A 44 -5.01 -22.06 -1.41
CA LEU A 44 -6.21 -21.30 -1.78
C LEU A 44 -6.40 -21.14 -3.28
N ASP A 45 -5.37 -21.40 -4.07
CA ASP A 45 -5.43 -21.26 -5.55
C ASP A 45 -6.55 -22.14 -6.13
N GLY A 46 -7.40 -21.55 -6.94
CA GLY A 46 -8.58 -22.18 -7.54
C GLY A 46 -9.74 -22.46 -6.57
N LYS A 47 -9.64 -22.06 -5.28
CA LYS A 47 -10.68 -22.30 -4.27
C LYS A 47 -11.36 -21.04 -3.77
N VAL A 48 -10.82 -19.89 -4.09
CA VAL A 48 -11.34 -18.57 -3.71
C VAL A 48 -11.28 -17.63 -4.89
N ASP A 49 -12.12 -16.60 -4.90
CA ASP A 49 -12.23 -15.66 -6.02
C ASP A 49 -11.04 -14.68 -6.10
N ALA A 50 -10.46 -14.32 -4.95
CA ALA A 50 -9.30 -13.45 -4.88
C ALA A 50 -8.53 -13.64 -3.57
N ILE A 51 -7.21 -13.38 -3.60
CA ILE A 51 -6.34 -13.40 -2.43
C ILE A 51 -5.72 -12.02 -2.25
N GLY A 52 -5.97 -11.38 -1.09
CA GLY A 52 -5.35 -10.13 -0.69
C GLY A 52 -4.09 -10.36 0.14
N LEU A 53 -2.99 -9.68 -0.18
CA LEU A 53 -1.78 -9.68 0.64
C LEU A 53 -1.88 -8.62 1.74
N GLY A 54 -1.99 -9.05 2.98
CA GLY A 54 -2.03 -8.20 4.17
C GLY A 54 -0.64 -8.03 4.80
N GLY A 55 -0.28 -6.77 5.14
CA GLY A 55 1.03 -6.47 5.74
C GLY A 55 2.19 -6.51 4.77
N ILE A 56 1.93 -6.64 3.47
CA ILE A 56 2.93 -6.63 2.40
C ILE A 56 2.52 -5.57 1.38
N THR A 57 3.44 -4.69 1.04
CA THR A 57 3.32 -3.82 -0.13
C THR A 57 4.16 -4.43 -1.25
N ALA A 58 3.52 -5.04 -2.23
CA ALA A 58 4.22 -5.68 -3.33
C ALA A 58 4.55 -4.69 -4.46
N LEU A 59 3.70 -3.72 -4.67
CA LEU A 59 3.77 -2.78 -5.77
C LEU A 59 3.88 -1.32 -5.29
N PHE A 60 4.79 -0.55 -5.90
CA PHE A 60 4.98 0.87 -5.61
C PHE A 60 4.72 1.72 -6.85
N PRO A 61 3.65 2.52 -6.88
CA PRO A 61 3.41 3.48 -7.97
C PRO A 61 4.24 4.75 -7.73
N VAL A 62 5.19 5.05 -8.63
CA VAL A 62 6.01 6.26 -8.58
C VAL A 62 6.13 6.87 -9.97
N GLY A 63 5.72 8.11 -10.13
CA GLY A 63 5.92 8.87 -11.37
C GLY A 63 5.31 8.23 -12.62
N GLY A 64 4.13 7.62 -12.50
CA GLY A 64 3.42 6.94 -13.59
C GLY A 64 3.92 5.53 -13.88
N LYS A 65 4.96 5.06 -13.22
CA LYS A 65 5.44 3.66 -13.30
C LYS A 65 5.07 2.91 -12.03
N THR A 66 4.84 1.61 -12.17
CA THR A 66 4.64 0.71 -11.03
C THR A 66 5.85 -0.19 -10.92
N TYR A 67 6.45 -0.22 -9.74
CA TYR A 67 7.62 -1.02 -9.41
C TYR A 67 7.21 -2.21 -8.55
N LEU A 68 7.73 -3.39 -8.86
CA LEU A 68 7.49 -4.62 -8.10
C LEU A 68 8.63 -4.83 -7.11
N LEU A 69 8.29 -5.02 -5.83
CA LEU A 69 9.26 -5.42 -4.81
C LEU A 69 9.70 -6.87 -5.08
N ARG A 70 11.02 -7.07 -5.23
CA ARG A 70 11.59 -8.38 -5.63
C ARG A 70 11.23 -9.49 -4.65
N SER A 71 11.22 -9.19 -3.36
CA SER A 71 10.85 -10.14 -2.30
C SER A 71 9.36 -10.54 -2.33
N ALA A 72 8.48 -9.67 -2.87
CA ALA A 72 7.05 -9.98 -3.01
C ALA A 72 6.71 -10.81 -4.26
N ARG A 73 7.59 -10.82 -5.26
CA ARG A 73 7.36 -11.51 -6.53
C ARG A 73 6.92 -12.97 -6.36
N PRO A 74 7.59 -13.79 -5.52
CA PRO A 74 7.17 -15.18 -5.33
C PRO A 74 5.74 -15.33 -4.84
N LEU A 75 5.25 -14.39 -4.01
CA LEU A 75 3.87 -14.44 -3.50
C LEU A 75 2.83 -14.16 -4.57
N LEU A 76 3.15 -13.30 -5.54
CA LEU A 76 2.25 -12.98 -6.67
C LEU A 76 2.24 -14.07 -7.74
N GLU A 77 3.32 -14.86 -7.83
CA GLU A 77 3.52 -15.88 -8.87
C GLU A 77 3.15 -17.31 -8.42
N ILE A 78 2.76 -17.50 -7.14
CA ILE A 78 2.39 -18.82 -6.60
C ILE A 78 1.13 -19.35 -7.27
N THR A 79 0.12 -18.51 -7.44
CA THR A 79 -1.18 -18.91 -7.96
C THR A 79 -1.20 -18.94 -9.48
N LYS A 80 -2.03 -19.84 -10.03
CA LYS A 80 -2.25 -19.99 -11.48
C LYS A 80 -3.68 -19.63 -11.87
N GLN A 81 -4.62 -19.71 -10.94
CA GLN A 81 -6.06 -19.52 -11.18
C GLN A 81 -6.60 -18.31 -10.42
N THR A 82 -6.22 -18.15 -9.15
CA THR A 82 -6.75 -17.10 -8.28
C THR A 82 -5.89 -15.83 -8.35
N PRO A 83 -6.47 -14.66 -8.64
CA PRO A 83 -5.73 -13.40 -8.62
C PRO A 83 -5.24 -13.05 -7.22
N VAL A 84 -3.98 -12.60 -7.13
CA VAL A 84 -3.36 -12.08 -5.89
C VAL A 84 -3.18 -10.59 -5.99
N VAL A 85 -3.65 -9.83 -4.99
CA VAL A 85 -3.61 -8.37 -4.96
C VAL A 85 -3.05 -7.85 -3.63
N ASP A 86 -2.37 -6.72 -3.65
CA ASP A 86 -1.74 -6.10 -2.48
C ASP A 86 -2.40 -4.79 -2.03
N GLY A 87 -3.53 -4.43 -2.64
CA GLY A 87 -4.26 -3.20 -2.35
C GLY A 87 -3.66 -1.93 -2.98
N THR A 88 -2.58 -2.01 -3.75
CA THR A 88 -1.96 -0.84 -4.42
C THR A 88 -2.93 -0.11 -5.35
N GLY A 89 -3.84 -0.82 -6.01
CA GLY A 89 -4.89 -0.20 -6.83
C GLY A 89 -5.75 0.80 -6.03
N TRP A 90 -6.14 0.43 -4.83
CA TRP A 90 -6.89 1.29 -3.90
C TRP A 90 -6.07 2.48 -3.44
N LYS A 91 -4.83 2.26 -3.00
CA LYS A 91 -3.92 3.34 -2.59
C LYS A 91 -3.75 4.39 -3.70
N LYS A 92 -3.61 3.94 -4.95
CA LYS A 92 -3.38 4.81 -6.10
C LYS A 92 -4.56 5.76 -6.38
N VAL A 93 -5.79 5.29 -6.21
CA VAL A 93 -6.99 6.05 -6.58
C VAL A 93 -7.63 6.69 -5.34
N LEU A 94 -7.93 5.88 -4.32
CA LEU A 94 -8.76 6.28 -3.20
C LEU A 94 -8.06 7.26 -2.26
N GLU A 95 -6.78 7.03 -1.93
CA GLU A 95 -6.07 7.90 -0.98
C GLU A 95 -6.00 9.35 -1.46
N ARG A 96 -5.70 9.55 -2.76
CA ARG A 96 -5.71 10.89 -3.33
C ARG A 96 -7.09 11.51 -3.31
N GLN A 97 -8.10 10.76 -3.74
CA GLN A 97 -9.47 11.26 -3.85
C GLN A 97 -10.04 11.64 -2.48
N VAL A 98 -9.86 10.79 -1.47
CA VAL A 98 -10.33 11.06 -0.11
C VAL A 98 -9.77 12.36 0.45
N ILE A 99 -8.47 12.64 0.25
CA ILE A 99 -7.85 13.89 0.74
C ILE A 99 -8.48 15.11 0.05
N LEU A 100 -8.65 15.03 -1.27
CA LEU A 100 -9.25 16.13 -2.04
C LEU A 100 -10.71 16.37 -1.65
N ASP A 101 -11.49 15.31 -1.43
CA ASP A 101 -12.88 15.38 -1.04
C ASP A 101 -13.03 15.94 0.39
N LEU A 102 -12.25 15.47 1.35
CA LEU A 102 -12.27 15.97 2.73
C LEU A 102 -11.95 17.47 2.81
N ASP A 103 -10.99 17.95 1.99
CA ASP A 103 -10.69 19.39 1.90
C ASP A 103 -11.82 20.16 1.23
N ARG A 104 -12.36 19.65 0.12
CA ARG A 104 -13.46 20.27 -0.63
C ARG A 104 -14.72 20.39 0.20
N GLU A 105 -15.05 19.38 0.99
CA GLU A 105 -16.23 19.34 1.84
C GLU A 105 -16.04 20.08 3.18
N GLY A 106 -14.84 20.59 3.44
CA GLY A 106 -14.50 21.29 4.68
C GLY A 106 -14.45 20.42 5.93
N ILE A 107 -14.49 19.08 5.78
CA ILE A 107 -14.44 18.12 6.89
C ILE A 107 -13.05 18.17 7.53
N VAL A 108 -12.00 18.16 6.68
CA VAL A 108 -10.60 18.30 7.11
C VAL A 108 -9.91 19.31 6.17
N PRO A 109 -9.99 20.61 6.48
CA PRO A 109 -9.39 21.65 5.63
C PRO A 109 -7.87 21.61 5.74
N VAL A 110 -7.21 21.05 4.74
CA VAL A 110 -5.74 20.89 4.69
C VAL A 110 -5.05 21.84 3.71
N ARG A 111 -5.80 22.50 2.83
CA ARG A 111 -5.26 23.43 1.83
C ARG A 111 -4.32 24.47 2.47
N GLY A 112 -3.09 24.59 1.93
CA GLY A 112 -2.07 25.51 2.40
C GLY A 112 -1.50 25.18 3.78
N LYS A 113 -1.90 24.09 4.42
CA LYS A 113 -1.39 23.69 5.74
C LYS A 113 -0.03 23.00 5.64
N LYS A 114 0.64 22.85 6.79
CA LYS A 114 1.82 21.99 6.91
C LYS A 114 1.39 20.53 6.96
N ALA A 115 1.98 19.69 6.13
CA ALA A 115 1.72 18.27 6.07
C ALA A 115 3.02 17.47 6.22
N LEU A 116 3.03 16.45 7.06
CA LEU A 116 4.12 15.49 7.20
C LEU A 116 3.61 14.11 6.81
N LEU A 117 4.23 13.51 5.80
CA LEU A 117 4.11 12.10 5.48
C LEU A 117 5.36 11.38 5.97
N THR A 118 5.21 10.50 6.95
CA THR A 118 6.34 9.73 7.51
C THR A 118 6.97 8.80 6.49
N VAL A 119 6.12 8.14 5.67
CA VAL A 119 6.54 7.25 4.57
C VAL A 119 5.75 7.62 3.31
N ALA A 120 6.21 8.65 2.61
CA ALA A 120 5.57 9.16 1.41
C ALA A 120 5.75 8.22 0.20
N PHE A 121 6.79 7.39 0.19
CA PHE A 121 7.04 6.41 -0.86
C PHE A 121 5.90 5.40 -0.98
N ASP A 122 5.40 4.88 0.16
CA ASP A 122 4.23 3.99 0.19
C ASP A 122 2.90 4.76 0.00
N ARG A 123 2.90 6.07 0.21
CA ARG A 123 1.75 6.97 0.14
C ARG A 123 1.91 8.03 -0.95
N TYR A 124 2.44 7.63 -2.09
CA TYR A 124 2.78 8.54 -3.19
C TYR A 124 1.57 9.36 -3.65
N SER A 125 0.39 8.75 -3.75
CA SER A 125 -0.85 9.42 -4.15
C SER A 125 -1.33 10.46 -3.14
N MET A 126 -1.10 10.21 -1.83
CA MET A 126 -1.36 11.22 -0.78
C MET A 126 -0.41 12.41 -0.92
N ALA A 127 0.88 12.16 -1.18
CA ALA A 127 1.86 13.23 -1.41
C ALA A 127 1.45 14.12 -2.62
N GLN A 128 0.91 13.51 -3.67
CA GLN A 128 0.34 14.26 -4.81
C GLN A 128 -0.84 15.13 -4.39
N ALA A 129 -1.80 14.58 -3.64
CA ALA A 129 -2.97 15.33 -3.17
C ALA A 129 -2.57 16.54 -2.32
N PHE A 130 -1.67 16.38 -1.36
CA PHE A 130 -1.18 17.49 -0.55
C PHE A 130 -0.45 18.55 -1.38
N ALA A 131 0.29 18.16 -2.40
CA ALA A 131 0.94 19.11 -3.31
C ALA A 131 -0.09 19.90 -4.14
N GLU A 132 -1.12 19.24 -4.66
CA GLU A 132 -2.22 19.88 -5.40
C GLU A 132 -3.01 20.89 -4.55
N LEU A 133 -3.15 20.61 -3.25
CA LEU A 133 -3.77 21.51 -2.29
C LEU A 133 -2.82 22.62 -1.79
N GLY A 134 -1.61 22.71 -2.33
CA GLY A 134 -0.64 23.75 -1.97
C GLY A 134 -0.10 23.63 -0.55
N CYS A 135 -0.09 22.43 0.04
CA CYS A 135 0.43 22.20 1.38
C CYS A 135 1.97 22.37 1.43
N ASP A 136 2.48 22.89 2.58
CA ASP A 136 3.92 22.80 2.89
C ASP A 136 4.25 21.35 3.28
N LEU A 137 4.46 20.53 2.24
CA LEU A 137 4.67 19.09 2.39
C LEU A 137 6.10 18.77 2.83
N ARG A 138 6.22 17.90 3.83
CA ARG A 138 7.46 17.27 4.28
C ARG A 138 7.32 15.76 4.16
N CYS A 139 8.30 15.10 3.52
CA CYS A 139 8.34 13.66 3.40
C CYS A 139 9.48 13.11 4.24
N GLY A 140 9.16 12.19 5.13
CA GLY A 140 10.02 11.67 6.17
C GLY A 140 10.72 10.36 5.85
N ASP A 141 10.62 9.88 4.62
CA ASP A 141 11.15 8.57 4.20
C ASP A 141 12.62 8.37 4.60
N LEU A 142 13.47 9.39 4.45
CA LEU A 142 14.88 9.30 4.81
C LEU A 142 15.07 9.10 6.31
N ILE A 143 14.27 9.77 7.15
CA ILE A 143 14.34 9.62 8.61
C ILE A 143 13.74 8.30 9.05
N PHE A 144 12.47 8.06 8.70
CA PHE A 144 11.68 6.99 9.31
C PHE A 144 11.98 5.61 8.70
N SER A 145 12.45 5.55 7.43
CA SER A 145 12.80 4.28 6.79
C SER A 145 14.29 3.98 6.79
N PHE A 146 15.14 5.00 6.79
CA PHE A 146 16.60 4.83 6.61
C PHE A 146 17.45 5.44 7.74
N GLY A 147 16.84 6.16 8.69
CA GLY A 147 17.56 6.76 9.83
C GLY A 147 18.39 8.00 9.47
N PHE A 148 18.30 8.55 8.25
CA PHE A 148 19.00 9.78 7.87
C PHE A 148 18.22 11.01 8.36
N PRO A 149 18.82 11.94 9.11
CA PRO A 149 18.13 13.09 9.72
C PRO A 149 17.79 14.18 8.68
N CYS A 150 17.06 13.82 7.65
CA CYS A 150 16.71 14.73 6.56
C CYS A 150 15.24 14.54 6.13
N LEU A 151 14.50 15.65 6.04
CA LEU A 151 13.16 15.69 5.45
C LEU A 151 13.26 16.20 4.00
N LEU A 152 12.58 15.51 3.10
CA LEU A 152 12.42 15.97 1.72
C LEU A 152 11.32 17.04 1.69
N LYS A 153 11.67 18.25 1.25
CA LYS A 153 10.78 19.41 1.26
C LYS A 153 10.04 19.54 -0.08
N GLY A 154 8.73 19.38 -0.02
CA GLY A 154 7.83 19.50 -1.17
C GLY A 154 7.84 18.30 -2.11
N PHE A 155 6.74 18.16 -2.84
CA PHE A 155 6.54 17.05 -3.77
C PHE A 155 7.59 16.96 -4.89
N PRO A 156 8.05 18.07 -5.52
CA PRO A 156 9.03 17.97 -6.61
C PRO A 156 10.38 17.37 -6.17
N VAL A 157 10.82 17.66 -4.95
CA VAL A 157 12.07 17.08 -4.40
C VAL A 157 11.84 15.61 -4.09
N PHE A 158 10.76 15.30 -3.35
CA PHE A 158 10.37 13.92 -3.05
C PHE A 158 10.23 13.09 -4.33
N HIS A 159 9.51 13.58 -5.34
CA HIS A 159 9.29 12.88 -6.61
C HIS A 159 10.61 12.50 -7.31
N ARG A 160 11.59 13.45 -7.39
CA ARG A 160 12.91 13.17 -8.01
C ARG A 160 13.65 12.08 -7.25
N VAL A 161 13.70 12.18 -5.92
CA VAL A 161 14.33 11.17 -5.06
C VAL A 161 13.62 9.82 -5.20
N ALA A 162 12.30 9.80 -5.10
CA ALA A 162 11.51 8.58 -5.22
C ALA A 162 11.73 7.87 -6.57
N ARG A 163 11.76 8.62 -7.68
CA ARG A 163 12.05 8.04 -9.01
C ARG A 163 13.46 7.48 -9.14
N ALA A 164 14.45 8.17 -8.56
CA ALA A 164 15.82 7.71 -8.60
C ALA A 164 16.04 6.46 -7.73
N TRP A 165 15.35 6.37 -6.59
CA TRP A 165 15.52 5.30 -5.61
C TRP A 165 14.58 4.11 -5.82
N ALA A 166 13.46 4.27 -6.53
CA ALA A 166 12.48 3.20 -6.74
C ALA A 166 13.09 1.87 -7.22
N PRO A 167 14.03 1.85 -8.20
CA PRO A 167 14.66 0.59 -8.62
C PRO A 167 15.47 -0.07 -7.51
N ALA A 168 16.19 0.71 -6.69
CA ALA A 168 16.99 0.19 -5.58
C ALA A 168 16.11 -0.30 -4.42
N VAL A 169 15.06 0.45 -4.07
CA VAL A 169 14.10 0.06 -3.02
C VAL A 169 13.44 -1.28 -3.36
N CYS A 170 13.17 -1.55 -4.62
CA CYS A 170 12.57 -2.81 -5.05
C CYS A 170 13.48 -4.04 -4.87
N LEU A 171 14.77 -3.84 -4.59
CA LEU A 171 15.71 -4.92 -4.28
C LEU A 171 15.78 -5.25 -2.78
N LEU A 172 15.20 -4.39 -1.92
CA LEU A 172 15.21 -4.62 -0.48
C LEU A 172 14.33 -5.83 -0.11
N PRO A 173 14.69 -6.58 0.94
CA PRO A 173 13.80 -7.58 1.54
C PRO A 173 12.61 -6.87 2.22
N PHE A 174 11.59 -7.65 2.58
CA PHE A 174 10.48 -7.16 3.42
C PHE A 174 11.00 -6.71 4.78
#